data_40be981adc8a50cef92b462c3c20a4ae
#
_entry.id   40be981adc8a50cef92b462c3c20a4ae
#
_cell.length_a   1.000
_cell.length_b   1.000
_cell.length_c   1.000
_cell.angle_alpha   90.00
_cell.angle_beta   90.00
_cell.angle_gamma   90.00
#
_symmetry.space_group_name_H-M   'P 1'
#
loop_
_entity.id
_entity.type
_entity.pdbx_description
1 polymer ?
#
loop_
_entity_poly.entity_id
_entity_poly.type
_entity_poly.pdbx_seq_one_letter_code
_entity_poly.pdbx_strand_id
1 'polypeptide(L)'
;MPRWTREQIRSARMAPLPPLLSQRGLQTIALPAGNLELTGYKGLIVKDSYWRWPNQNKAGNTIDFFVQVLGLSFHQAMRQIIGSS
;
A
#
# COMPACT_ATOMS: atom_id res chain seq x y z
N MET A 1 -17.66 3.89 18.04
CA MET A 1 -16.80 3.75 16.86
C MET A 1 -15.35 3.81 17.28
N PRO A 2 -14.57 2.80 16.94
CA PRO A 2 -13.14 2.88 17.24
C PRO A 2 -12.51 4.01 16.45
N ARG A 3 -11.64 4.74 17.12
CA ARG A 3 -10.85 5.76 16.46
C ARG A 3 -9.41 5.31 16.40
N TRP A 4 -8.79 5.60 15.27
CA TRP A 4 -7.39 5.27 15.10
C TRP A 4 -6.54 6.33 15.79
N THR A 5 -5.55 5.90 16.56
CA THR A 5 -4.61 6.81 17.19
C THR A 5 -3.61 7.34 16.18
N ARG A 6 -2.93 8.43 16.54
CA ARG A 6 -1.85 8.97 15.70
C ARG A 6 -0.77 7.93 15.47
N GLU A 7 -0.46 7.16 16.50
CA GLU A 7 0.56 6.12 16.39
C GLU A 7 0.14 5.02 15.45
N GLN A 8 -1.13 4.63 15.49
CA GLN A 8 -1.65 3.62 14.57
C GLN A 8 -1.62 4.13 13.14
N ILE A 9 -1.99 5.37 12.92
CA ILE A 9 -1.98 5.96 11.58
C ILE A 9 -0.55 6.04 11.07
N ARG A 10 0.39 6.47 11.91
CA ARG A 10 1.79 6.53 11.53
C ARG A 10 2.33 5.15 11.18
N SER A 11 2.05 4.16 12.02
CA SER A 11 2.47 2.79 11.77
C SER A 11 1.91 2.27 10.45
N ALA A 12 0.65 2.56 10.18
CA ALA A 12 0.01 2.13 8.94
C ALA A 12 0.66 2.77 7.71
N ARG A 13 1.00 4.07 7.80
CA ARG A 13 1.67 4.75 6.68
C ARG A 13 3.00 4.12 6.35
N MET A 14 3.70 3.62 7.35
CA MET A 14 5.05 3.07 7.21
C MET A 14 5.07 1.56 7.11
N ALA A 15 3.93 0.91 7.14
CA ALA A 15 3.85 -0.55 7.02
C ALA A 15 4.38 -0.97 5.64
N PRO A 16 5.28 -1.97 5.57
CA PRO A 16 5.79 -2.42 4.28
C PRO A 16 4.68 -2.93 3.39
N LEU A 17 4.63 -2.45 2.16
CA LEU A 17 3.62 -2.88 1.20
C LEU A 17 3.78 -4.33 0.73
N PRO A 18 5.00 -4.83 0.45
CA PRO A 18 5.13 -6.16 -0.13
C PRO A 18 4.42 -7.28 0.65
N PRO A 19 4.56 -7.40 1.98
CA PRO A 19 3.82 -8.42 2.71
C PRO A 19 2.30 -8.26 2.62
N LEU A 20 1.82 -7.01 2.65
CA LEU A 20 0.39 -6.73 2.56
C LEU A 20 -0.16 -7.10 1.20
N LEU A 21 0.58 -6.82 0.13
CA LEU A 21 0.19 -7.20 -1.22
C LEU A 21 0.11 -8.70 -1.36
N SER A 22 1.10 -9.40 -0.81
CA SER A 22 1.14 -10.86 -0.85
C SER A 22 -0.06 -11.47 -0.13
N GLN A 23 -0.43 -10.92 1.03
CA GLN A 23 -1.58 -11.40 1.78
C GLN A 23 -2.88 -11.25 1.02
N ARG A 24 -2.96 -10.26 0.14
CA ARG A 24 -4.15 -10.05 -0.69
C ARG A 24 -4.11 -10.83 -2.00
N GLY A 25 -3.08 -11.64 -2.20
CA GLY A 25 -2.94 -12.39 -3.44
C GLY A 25 -2.46 -11.58 -4.63
N LEU A 26 -1.95 -10.37 -4.37
CA LEU A 26 -1.39 -9.54 -5.42
C LEU A 26 0.07 -9.90 -5.63
N GLN A 27 0.46 -10.03 -6.90
CA GLN A 27 1.81 -10.44 -7.25
C GLN A 27 2.63 -9.25 -7.70
N THR A 28 3.94 -9.34 -7.48
CA THR A 28 4.87 -8.29 -7.88
C THR A 28 6.01 -8.90 -8.66
N ILE A 29 6.67 -8.06 -9.46
CA ILE A 29 7.85 -8.43 -10.23
C ILE A 29 9.01 -7.59 -9.73
N ALA A 30 10.12 -8.25 -9.38
CA ALA A 30 11.29 -7.55 -8.88
C ALA A 30 11.94 -6.73 -9.99
N LEU A 31 12.28 -5.50 -9.68
CA LEU A 31 12.99 -4.59 -10.57
C LEU A 31 14.33 -4.22 -9.93
N PRO A 32 15.26 -3.63 -10.71
CA PRO A 32 16.53 -3.19 -10.14
C PRO A 32 16.32 -2.19 -9.00
N ALA A 33 17.31 -2.09 -8.12
CA ALA A 33 17.36 -1.15 -7.00
C ALA A 33 16.28 -1.39 -5.93
N GLY A 34 15.79 -2.63 -5.81
CA GLY A 34 14.84 -2.97 -4.76
C GLY A 34 13.41 -2.53 -5.03
N ASN A 35 13.12 -2.07 -6.24
CA ASN A 35 11.76 -1.70 -6.61
C ASN A 35 10.97 -2.94 -7.04
N LEU A 36 9.65 -2.86 -6.90
CA LEU A 36 8.74 -3.92 -7.35
C LEU A 36 7.69 -3.29 -8.25
N GLU A 37 7.31 -4.01 -9.30
CA GLU A 37 6.19 -3.59 -10.13
C GLU A 37 4.98 -4.47 -9.80
N LEU A 38 3.82 -3.85 -9.59
CA LEU A 38 2.61 -4.59 -9.25
C LEU A 38 2.01 -5.19 -10.52
N THR A 39 1.87 -6.52 -10.54
CA THR A 39 1.29 -7.24 -11.67
C THR A 39 -0.17 -6.83 -11.86
N GLY A 40 -0.55 -6.50 -13.08
CA GLY A 40 -1.91 -6.06 -13.38
C GLY A 40 -2.11 -4.56 -13.26
N TYR A 41 -1.11 -3.85 -12.76
CA TYR A 41 -1.16 -2.39 -12.62
C TYR A 41 0.08 -1.81 -13.29
N LYS A 42 0.07 -1.84 -14.61
CA LYS A 42 1.24 -1.49 -15.40
C LYS A 42 1.83 -0.15 -15.02
N GLY A 43 3.11 -0.14 -14.71
CA GLY A 43 3.83 1.07 -14.32
C GLY A 43 3.71 1.47 -12.87
N LEU A 44 2.93 0.71 -12.07
CA LEU A 44 2.82 1.00 -10.64
C LEU A 44 4.01 0.39 -9.91
N ILE A 45 4.85 1.22 -9.35
CA ILE A 45 6.10 0.81 -8.69
C ILE A 45 5.94 0.95 -7.19
N VAL A 46 6.36 -0.09 -6.47
CA VAL A 46 6.31 -0.14 -5.00
C VAL A 46 7.71 -0.27 -4.45
N LYS A 47 8.00 0.50 -3.41
CA LYS A 47 9.26 0.38 -2.68
C LYS A 47 8.97 0.56 -1.19
N ASP A 48 9.04 -0.55 -0.45
CA ASP A 48 8.75 -0.58 0.98
C ASP A 48 7.36 0.00 1.27
N SER A 49 7.26 1.12 1.96
CA SER A 49 5.98 1.76 2.29
C SER A 49 5.61 2.89 1.34
N TYR A 50 6.32 3.00 0.24
CA TYR A 50 6.10 4.05 -0.74
C TYR A 50 5.78 3.44 -2.10
N TRP A 51 4.89 4.10 -2.85
CA TRP A 51 4.53 3.65 -4.19
C TRP A 51 4.35 4.87 -5.09
N ARG A 52 4.50 4.65 -6.38
CA ARG A 52 4.21 5.67 -7.37
C ARG A 52 3.66 5.03 -8.63
N TRP A 53 2.75 5.72 -9.25
CA TRP A 53 2.11 5.26 -10.48
C TRP A 53 2.09 6.43 -11.46
N PRO A 54 3.20 6.66 -12.16
CA PRO A 54 3.31 7.83 -13.05
C PRO A 54 2.22 7.86 -14.12
N ASN A 55 1.82 6.71 -14.65
CA ASN A 55 0.78 6.67 -15.69
C ASN A 55 -0.54 7.24 -15.21
N GLN A 56 -0.81 7.19 -13.92
CA GLN A 56 -2.03 7.71 -13.32
C GLN A 56 -1.78 8.99 -12.53
N ASN A 57 -0.55 9.47 -12.53
CA ASN A 57 -0.16 10.67 -11.79
C ASN A 57 -0.50 10.54 -10.29
N LYS A 58 -0.20 9.38 -9.71
CA LYS A 58 -0.48 9.08 -8.32
C LYS A 58 0.76 8.59 -7.61
N ALA A 59 0.83 8.86 -6.32
CA ALA A 59 1.90 8.38 -5.46
C ALA A 59 1.46 8.53 -4.01
N GLY A 60 2.13 7.84 -3.10
CA GLY A 60 1.80 8.00 -1.70
C GLY A 60 2.43 6.93 -0.81
N ASN A 61 1.87 6.82 0.38
CA ASN A 61 2.29 5.84 1.37
C ASN A 61 1.36 4.61 1.33
N THR A 62 1.53 3.73 2.31
CA THR A 62 0.76 2.49 2.37
C THR A 62 -0.75 2.73 2.49
N ILE A 63 -1.16 3.70 3.31
CA ILE A 63 -2.58 4.02 3.43
C ILE A 63 -3.12 4.52 2.09
N ASP A 64 -2.36 5.41 1.45
CA ASP A 64 -2.77 5.97 0.15
C ASP A 64 -2.94 4.87 -0.90
N PHE A 65 -2.10 3.84 -0.84
CA PHE A 65 -2.22 2.72 -1.77
C PHE A 65 -3.58 2.04 -1.62
N PHE A 66 -3.96 1.73 -0.39
CA PHE A 66 -5.24 1.05 -0.16
C PHE A 66 -6.42 1.92 -0.53
N VAL A 67 -6.30 3.23 -0.34
CA VAL A 67 -7.40 4.15 -0.66
C VAL A 67 -7.45 4.48 -2.15
N GLN A 68 -6.32 4.87 -2.73
CA GLN A 68 -6.29 5.38 -4.10
C GLN A 68 -6.22 4.29 -5.16
N VAL A 69 -5.55 3.20 -4.87
CA VAL A 69 -5.39 2.10 -5.84
C VAL A 69 -6.45 1.04 -5.66
N LEU A 70 -6.68 0.60 -4.43
CA LEU A 70 -7.63 -0.47 -4.15
C LEU A 70 -9.05 0.03 -3.91
N GLY A 71 -9.24 1.35 -3.77
CA GLY A 71 -10.58 1.93 -3.67
C GLY A 71 -11.24 1.77 -2.31
N LEU A 72 -10.47 1.51 -1.26
CA LEU A 72 -11.04 1.35 0.08
C LEU A 72 -11.22 2.71 0.75
N SER A 73 -12.12 2.76 1.74
CA SER A 73 -12.20 3.93 2.60
C SER A 73 -11.00 3.96 3.54
N PHE A 74 -10.75 5.12 4.17
CA PHE A 74 -9.67 5.23 5.13
C PHE A 74 -9.80 4.19 6.24
N HIS A 75 -11.01 4.05 6.77
CA HIS A 75 -11.26 3.07 7.85
C HIS A 75 -10.99 1.64 7.39
N GLN A 76 -11.47 1.29 6.20
CA GLN A 76 -11.22 -0.03 5.64
C GLN A 76 -9.72 -0.27 5.41
N ALA A 77 -9.03 0.74 4.90
CA ALA A 77 -7.59 0.65 4.69
C ALA A 77 -6.87 0.39 6.02
N MET A 78 -7.22 1.14 7.06
CA MET A 78 -6.61 0.98 8.38
C MET A 78 -6.86 -0.43 8.93
N ARG A 79 -8.06 -0.94 8.77
CA ARG A 79 -8.38 -2.30 9.23
C ARG A 79 -7.56 -3.34 8.49
N GLN A 80 -7.35 -3.16 7.20
CA GLN A 80 -6.55 -4.10 6.42
C GLN A 80 -5.09 -4.06 6.83
N ILE A 81 -4.56 -2.87 7.07
CA ILE A 81 -3.14 -2.71 7.39
C ILE A 81 -2.85 -3.11 8.83
N ILE A 82 -3.60 -2.56 9.79
CA ILE A 82 -3.37 -2.82 11.21
C ILE A 82 -3.95 -4.16 11.63
N GLY A 83 -5.13 -4.48 11.14
CA GLY A 83 -5.81 -5.71 11.53
C GLY A 83 -5.23 -6.97 10.92
N SER A 84 -4.35 -6.84 9.94
CA SER A 84 -3.74 -8.01 9.29
C SER A 84 -2.50 -8.52 10.02
N SER A 85 -2.11 -7.83 11.06
CA SER A 85 -0.93 -8.23 11.85
C SER A 85 -1.23 -9.40 12.77
#